data_0c7d23f5b32372c4a4df3fd1cd22d176
#
_entry.id   0c7d23f5b32372c4a4df3fd1cd22d176
#
_cell.length_a   1.000
_cell.length_b   1.000
_cell.length_c   1.000
_cell.angle_alpha   90.00
_cell.angle_beta   90.00
_cell.angle_gamma   90.00
#
_symmetry.space_group_name_H-M   'P 1'
#
loop_
_entity.id
_entity.type
_entity.pdbx_description
1 polymer ?
#
loop_
_entity_poly.entity_id
_entity_poly.type
_entity_poly.pdbx_seq_one_letter_code
_entity_poly.pdbx_strand_id
1 'polypeptide(L)'
;MKKYLLTIIIAFVATKTFAHSSHYKGIKKIEMDVLRNGEVIGHSNYYFENENNIMTIKNYTKFKVELFGVSVFSISGETIEKYKDDKLISFKSNTFQNDKQKYVKLKYDESLKKFIINGSSYKGEASLDCIIGNWWNHKILKSDKQISPLSGSIKEQIVSFVGKEKIIINNKEYLTEHFKLKSKNENLPEDKKFDFDVWYNPKNNLILKVSYSKMGNWEYRLNNFE
;
A
#
# COMPACT_ATOMS: atom_id res chain seq x y z
N MET A 1 25.67 -62.41 -3.53
CA MET A 1 24.69 -61.41 -3.09
C MET A 1 25.25 -60.01 -3.35
N LYS A 2 24.79 -59.34 -4.41
CA LYS A 2 25.23 -57.97 -4.76
C LYS A 2 24.29 -56.94 -4.07
N LYS A 3 24.84 -56.15 -3.15
CA LYS A 3 24.12 -55.03 -2.49
C LYS A 3 24.15 -53.82 -3.44
N TYR A 4 22.98 -53.41 -3.94
CA TYR A 4 22.81 -52.17 -4.69
C TYR A 4 22.64 -51.01 -3.69
N LEU A 5 23.62 -50.11 -3.68
CA LEU A 5 23.57 -48.86 -2.91
C LEU A 5 22.77 -47.83 -3.75
N LEU A 6 21.54 -47.53 -3.31
CA LEU A 6 20.67 -46.55 -3.96
C LEU A 6 21.05 -45.16 -3.44
N THR A 7 21.79 -44.41 -4.24
CA THR A 7 22.15 -43.00 -3.90
C THR A 7 20.98 -42.10 -4.32
N ILE A 8 20.23 -41.62 -3.37
CA ILE A 8 19.17 -40.62 -3.61
C ILE A 8 19.86 -39.26 -3.76
N ILE A 9 19.89 -38.71 -4.98
CA ILE A 9 20.30 -37.33 -5.25
C ILE A 9 19.10 -36.42 -4.99
N ILE A 10 19.11 -35.75 -3.85
CA ILE A 10 18.15 -34.67 -3.54
C ILE A 10 18.60 -33.44 -4.32
N ALA A 11 17.93 -33.19 -5.46
CA ALA A 11 18.09 -31.94 -6.20
C ALA A 11 17.45 -30.79 -5.38
N PHE A 12 18.27 -29.97 -4.76
CA PHE A 12 17.85 -28.71 -4.16
C PHE A 12 17.47 -27.77 -5.31
N VAL A 13 16.19 -27.70 -5.65
CA VAL A 13 15.66 -26.63 -6.50
C VAL A 13 15.67 -25.36 -5.68
N ALA A 14 16.72 -24.56 -5.81
CA ALA A 14 16.77 -23.20 -5.27
C ALA A 14 15.72 -22.38 -6.00
N THR A 15 14.53 -22.26 -5.44
CA THR A 15 13.53 -21.30 -5.89
C THR A 15 14.13 -19.90 -5.67
N LYS A 16 14.50 -19.21 -6.75
CA LYS A 16 14.86 -17.80 -6.71
C LYS A 16 13.63 -17.05 -6.25
N THR A 17 13.54 -16.75 -4.96
CA THR A 17 12.58 -15.77 -4.45
C THR A 17 13.03 -14.42 -5.01
N PHE A 18 12.42 -13.98 -6.10
CA PHE A 18 12.63 -12.62 -6.60
C PHE A 18 12.27 -11.64 -5.50
N ALA A 19 13.22 -10.79 -5.14
CA ALA A 19 12.97 -9.73 -4.18
C ALA A 19 11.84 -8.84 -4.71
N HIS A 20 10.87 -8.54 -3.88
CA HIS A 20 9.65 -7.80 -4.26
C HIS A 20 9.96 -6.40 -4.82
N SER A 21 10.97 -5.71 -4.27
CA SER A 21 11.45 -4.43 -4.79
C SER A 21 11.92 -4.52 -6.23
N SER A 22 12.31 -5.72 -6.71
CA SER A 22 12.70 -5.93 -8.10
C SER A 22 11.57 -5.63 -9.09
N HIS A 23 10.32 -5.78 -8.69
CA HIS A 23 9.16 -5.47 -9.54
C HIS A 23 9.03 -3.98 -9.83
N TYR A 24 9.54 -3.13 -8.93
CA TYR A 24 9.45 -1.67 -9.06
C TYR A 24 10.78 -1.01 -9.48
N LYS A 25 11.85 -1.77 -9.71
CA LYS A 25 13.17 -1.21 -10.10
C LYS A 25 13.15 -0.38 -11.39
N GLY A 26 12.25 -0.72 -12.31
CA GLY A 26 12.06 0.01 -13.57
C GLY A 26 11.03 1.13 -13.50
N ILE A 27 10.31 1.25 -12.40
CA ILE A 27 9.26 2.25 -12.22
C ILE A 27 9.89 3.48 -11.59
N LYS A 28 9.67 4.64 -12.22
CA LYS A 28 10.09 5.95 -11.69
C LYS A 28 8.96 6.69 -11.03
N LYS A 29 7.72 6.44 -11.48
CA LYS A 29 6.57 7.21 -11.06
C LYS A 29 5.27 6.39 -11.21
N ILE A 30 4.35 6.57 -10.25
CA ILE A 30 2.95 6.12 -10.32
C ILE A 30 2.09 7.32 -9.96
N GLU A 31 1.20 7.71 -10.86
CA GLU A 31 0.24 8.80 -10.64
C GLU A 31 -1.16 8.23 -10.50
N MET A 32 -1.83 8.63 -9.44
CA MET A 32 -3.21 8.24 -9.18
C MET A 32 -4.09 9.47 -9.01
N ASP A 33 -5.19 9.53 -9.73
CA ASP A 33 -6.26 10.47 -9.47
C ASP A 33 -7.04 10.03 -8.23
N VAL A 34 -7.44 11.01 -7.41
CA VAL A 34 -8.40 10.81 -6.33
C VAL A 34 -9.74 11.36 -6.77
N LEU A 35 -10.73 10.47 -6.81
CA LEU A 35 -12.08 10.85 -7.25
C LEU A 35 -13.08 10.73 -6.09
N ARG A 36 -14.10 11.55 -6.14
CA ARG A 36 -15.30 11.45 -5.30
C ARG A 36 -16.55 11.59 -6.15
N ASN A 37 -17.44 10.59 -6.06
CA ASN A 37 -18.65 10.50 -6.87
C ASN A 37 -18.39 10.64 -8.39
N GLY A 38 -17.24 10.13 -8.86
CA GLY A 38 -16.82 10.18 -10.27
C GLY A 38 -16.05 11.43 -10.69
N GLU A 39 -15.98 12.46 -9.85
CA GLU A 39 -15.26 13.71 -10.14
C GLU A 39 -13.84 13.66 -9.55
N VAL A 40 -12.84 14.08 -10.33
CA VAL A 40 -11.45 14.19 -9.84
C VAL A 40 -11.35 15.38 -8.89
N ILE A 41 -10.95 15.10 -7.65
CA ILE A 41 -10.80 16.08 -6.57
C ILE A 41 -9.35 16.28 -6.14
N GLY A 42 -8.42 15.56 -6.72
CA GLY A 42 -7.00 15.65 -6.44
C GLY A 42 -6.22 14.43 -6.90
N HIS A 43 -5.05 14.23 -6.31
CA HIS A 43 -4.10 13.20 -6.74
C HIS A 43 -3.31 12.61 -5.56
N SER A 44 -2.72 11.43 -5.82
CA SER A 44 -1.74 10.77 -4.96
C SER A 44 -0.64 10.18 -5.84
N ASN A 45 0.54 10.79 -5.84
CA ASN A 45 1.63 10.46 -6.77
C ASN A 45 2.82 9.90 -6.03
N TYR A 46 3.38 8.80 -6.54
CA TYR A 46 4.54 8.10 -5.98
C TYR A 46 5.72 8.24 -6.92
N TYR A 47 6.89 8.56 -6.36
CA TYR A 47 8.16 8.70 -7.06
C TYR A 47 9.17 7.73 -6.48
N PHE A 48 9.85 6.99 -7.35
CA PHE A 48 10.76 5.91 -6.99
C PHE A 48 12.19 6.29 -7.34
N GLU A 49 13.07 6.23 -6.36
CA GLU A 49 14.50 6.47 -6.49
C GLU A 49 15.25 5.24 -5.98
N ASN A 50 16.19 4.73 -6.77
CA ASN A 50 17.04 3.59 -6.40
C ASN A 50 18.47 4.02 -6.36
N GLU A 51 19.08 4.05 -5.18
CA GLU A 51 20.45 4.44 -4.97
C GLU A 51 21.09 3.57 -3.88
N ASN A 52 22.31 3.06 -4.15
CA ASN A 52 23.10 2.27 -3.19
C ASN A 52 22.31 1.12 -2.51
N ASN A 53 21.55 0.36 -3.30
CA ASN A 53 20.67 -0.73 -2.84
C ASN A 53 19.54 -0.26 -1.89
N ILE A 54 19.28 1.03 -1.84
CA ILE A 54 18.14 1.59 -1.12
C ILE A 54 17.13 2.09 -2.12
N MET A 55 15.91 1.56 -2.06
CA MET A 55 14.76 2.08 -2.77
C MET A 55 14.06 3.10 -1.88
N THR A 56 13.99 4.33 -2.33
CA THR A 56 13.26 5.42 -1.67
C THR A 56 11.99 5.72 -2.46
N ILE A 57 10.84 5.70 -1.79
CA ILE A 57 9.56 6.07 -2.37
C ILE A 57 9.06 7.33 -1.69
N LYS A 58 8.84 8.38 -2.48
CA LYS A 58 8.23 9.64 -2.04
C LYS A 58 6.80 9.67 -2.55
N ASN A 59 5.83 9.93 -1.68
CA ASN A 59 4.45 10.14 -2.09
C ASN A 59 4.02 11.55 -1.74
N TYR A 60 3.29 12.17 -2.67
CA TYR A 60 2.62 13.44 -2.49
C TYR A 60 1.14 13.25 -2.76
N THR A 61 0.32 13.45 -1.72
CA THR A 61 -1.13 13.33 -1.79
C THR A 61 -1.77 14.68 -1.50
N LYS A 62 -2.63 15.14 -2.41
CA LYS A 62 -3.40 16.36 -2.21
C LYS A 62 -4.77 16.24 -2.85
N PHE A 63 -5.81 16.41 -2.05
CA PHE A 63 -7.19 16.49 -2.53
C PHE A 63 -8.07 17.28 -1.57
N LYS A 64 -9.20 17.77 -2.10
CA LYS A 64 -10.11 18.65 -1.39
C LYS A 64 -11.55 18.36 -1.81
N VAL A 65 -12.43 18.26 -0.84
CA VAL A 65 -13.88 18.17 -1.05
C VAL A 65 -14.50 19.51 -0.71
N GLU A 66 -15.24 20.08 -1.65
CA GLU A 66 -16.00 21.31 -1.46
C GLU A 66 -17.50 21.02 -1.55
N LEU A 67 -18.28 21.69 -0.71
CA LEU A 67 -19.72 21.74 -0.78
C LEU A 67 -20.14 23.21 -0.74
N PHE A 68 -20.89 23.65 -1.77
CA PHE A 68 -21.34 25.05 -1.90
C PHE A 68 -20.20 26.08 -1.77
N GLY A 69 -19.02 25.77 -2.34
CA GLY A 69 -17.83 26.64 -2.27
C GLY A 69 -17.07 26.60 -0.95
N VAL A 70 -17.50 25.79 0.01
CA VAL A 70 -16.81 25.63 1.31
C VAL A 70 -16.05 24.31 1.35
N SER A 71 -14.77 24.36 1.77
CA SER A 71 -13.98 23.17 1.99
C SER A 71 -14.48 22.43 3.23
N VAL A 72 -14.98 21.20 3.03
CA VAL A 72 -15.50 20.35 4.12
C VAL A 72 -14.53 19.26 4.51
N PHE A 73 -13.63 18.87 3.60
CA PHE A 73 -12.59 17.89 3.87
C PHE A 73 -11.39 18.11 2.94
N SER A 74 -10.19 18.03 3.48
CA SER A 74 -8.97 18.10 2.69
C SER A 74 -7.86 17.23 3.27
N ILE A 75 -7.02 16.72 2.38
CA ILE A 75 -5.74 16.08 2.70
C ILE A 75 -4.65 16.75 1.88
N SER A 76 -3.56 17.13 2.55
CA SER A 76 -2.33 17.55 1.91
C SER A 76 -1.16 16.98 2.70
N GLY A 77 -0.38 16.10 2.08
CA GLY A 77 0.68 15.41 2.80
C GLY A 77 1.74 14.81 1.90
N GLU A 78 2.85 14.51 2.55
CA GLU A 78 3.98 13.81 1.96
C GLU A 78 4.40 12.62 2.81
N THR A 79 4.88 11.57 2.15
CA THR A 79 5.49 10.43 2.82
C THR A 79 6.81 10.06 2.16
N ILE A 80 7.71 9.48 2.95
CA ILE A 80 8.98 8.94 2.48
C ILE A 80 9.14 7.55 3.09
N GLU A 81 9.23 6.54 2.23
CA GLU A 81 9.53 5.15 2.58
C GLU A 81 10.92 4.80 2.10
N LYS A 82 11.68 4.04 2.90
CA LYS A 82 12.97 3.49 2.48
C LYS A 82 12.99 1.99 2.68
N TYR A 83 13.40 1.30 1.63
CA TYR A 83 13.56 -0.15 1.62
C TYR A 83 15.01 -0.51 1.32
N LYS A 84 15.54 -1.51 2.03
CA LYS A 84 16.82 -2.16 1.73
C LYS A 84 16.58 -3.66 1.64
N ASP A 85 17.04 -4.28 0.55
CA ASP A 85 16.85 -5.71 0.31
C ASP A 85 15.40 -6.17 0.57
N ASP A 86 14.43 -5.39 0.04
CA ASP A 86 12.98 -5.63 0.14
C ASP A 86 12.36 -5.43 1.54
N LYS A 87 13.15 -5.03 2.52
CA LYS A 87 12.69 -4.77 3.88
C LYS A 87 12.51 -3.27 4.09
N LEU A 88 11.36 -2.88 4.63
CA LEU A 88 11.12 -1.50 5.08
C LEU A 88 12.11 -1.18 6.21
N ILE A 89 12.95 -0.16 6.03
CA ILE A 89 13.89 0.29 7.05
C ILE A 89 13.46 1.58 7.74
N SER A 90 12.69 2.41 7.05
CA SER A 90 12.10 3.61 7.65
C SER A 90 10.89 4.10 6.87
N PHE A 91 9.97 4.74 7.58
CA PHE A 91 8.84 5.46 7.04
C PHE A 91 8.68 6.79 7.77
N LYS A 92 8.41 7.86 7.02
CA LYS A 92 8.05 9.17 7.56
C LYS A 92 6.85 9.69 6.81
N SER A 93 5.92 10.30 7.52
CA SER A 93 4.83 11.09 6.95
C SER A 93 4.62 12.40 7.69
N ASN A 94 4.18 13.39 6.95
CA ASN A 94 3.66 14.64 7.46
C ASN A 94 2.45 15.02 6.61
N THR A 95 1.28 15.10 7.24
CA THR A 95 0.01 15.26 6.52
C THR A 95 -0.89 16.21 7.27
N PHE A 96 -1.49 17.15 6.59
CA PHE A 96 -2.58 17.97 7.08
C PHE A 96 -3.91 17.33 6.66
N GLN A 97 -4.74 16.99 7.63
CA GLN A 97 -6.12 16.57 7.43
C GLN A 97 -7.01 17.72 7.91
N ASN A 98 -7.61 18.45 6.98
CA ASN A 98 -8.11 19.78 7.24
C ASN A 98 -6.96 20.64 7.85
N ASP A 99 -7.18 21.25 9.00
CA ASP A 99 -6.17 22.06 9.70
C ASP A 99 -5.36 21.26 10.74
N LYS A 100 -5.59 19.94 10.85
CA LYS A 100 -4.93 19.10 11.85
C LYS A 100 -3.72 18.40 11.25
N GLN A 101 -2.55 18.72 11.79
CA GLN A 101 -1.33 17.99 11.44
C GLN A 101 -1.36 16.56 11.99
N LYS A 102 -1.03 15.62 11.13
CA LYS A 102 -0.81 14.21 11.42
C LYS A 102 0.59 13.83 11.00
N TYR A 103 1.22 12.91 11.73
CA TYR A 103 2.56 12.47 11.39
C TYR A 103 2.78 11.01 11.78
N VAL A 104 3.77 10.40 11.12
CA VAL A 104 4.33 9.10 11.51
C VAL A 104 5.84 9.16 11.31
N LYS A 105 6.58 8.61 12.29
CA LYS A 105 7.99 8.29 12.17
C LYS A 105 8.14 6.82 12.56
N LEU A 106 8.58 5.99 11.62
CA LEU A 106 8.82 4.57 11.84
C LEU A 106 10.26 4.25 11.47
N LYS A 107 10.90 3.41 12.28
CA LYS A 107 12.21 2.83 11.99
C LYS A 107 12.19 1.35 12.30
N TYR A 108 12.91 0.58 11.50
CA TYR A 108 13.26 -0.79 11.85
C TYR A 108 14.33 -0.77 12.93
N ASP A 109 14.11 -1.56 14.00
CA ASP A 109 15.09 -1.82 15.05
C ASP A 109 15.64 -3.23 14.87
N GLU A 110 16.92 -3.32 14.58
CA GLU A 110 17.60 -4.59 14.29
C GLU A 110 17.75 -5.47 15.54
N SER A 111 17.91 -4.86 16.71
CA SER A 111 18.07 -5.58 17.97
C SER A 111 16.77 -6.23 18.43
N LEU A 112 15.65 -5.53 18.28
CA LEU A 112 14.32 -6.00 18.64
C LEU A 112 13.64 -6.79 17.52
N LYS A 113 14.16 -6.71 16.28
CA LYS A 113 13.53 -7.24 15.05
C LYS A 113 12.08 -6.79 14.92
N LYS A 114 11.84 -5.51 15.17
CA LYS A 114 10.52 -4.87 15.15
C LYS A 114 10.59 -3.49 14.51
N PHE A 115 9.43 -2.95 14.16
CA PHE A 115 9.28 -1.53 13.85
C PHE A 115 9.01 -0.76 15.14
N ILE A 116 9.70 0.37 15.30
CA ILE A 116 9.42 1.37 16.34
C ILE A 116 8.67 2.52 15.69
N ILE A 117 7.46 2.77 16.17
CA ILE A 117 6.53 3.76 15.63
C ILE A 117 6.36 4.91 16.61
N ASN A 118 6.48 6.14 16.11
CA ASN A 118 6.06 7.36 16.77
C ASN A 118 5.14 8.11 15.82
N GLY A 119 3.84 7.92 16.01
CA GLY A 119 2.80 8.54 15.20
C GLY A 119 1.84 9.39 16.03
N SER A 120 1.04 10.20 15.34
CA SER A 120 0.08 11.11 15.97
C SER A 120 -1.05 10.38 16.74
N SER A 121 -1.32 9.10 16.45
CA SER A 121 -2.35 8.30 17.14
C SER A 121 -1.83 6.98 17.73
N TYR A 122 -0.55 6.64 17.50
CA TYR A 122 0.05 5.43 18.04
C TYR A 122 1.54 5.63 18.25
N LYS A 123 2.01 5.24 19.43
CA LYS A 123 3.43 5.15 19.79
C LYS A 123 3.68 3.78 20.38
N GLY A 124 4.63 3.04 19.81
CA GLY A 124 4.91 1.67 20.24
C GLY A 124 5.63 0.85 19.18
N GLU A 125 5.50 -0.46 19.27
CA GLU A 125 6.14 -1.42 18.40
C GLU A 125 5.15 -2.05 17.43
N ALA A 126 5.64 -2.48 16.26
CA ALA A 126 4.90 -3.33 15.34
C ALA A 126 5.79 -4.47 14.83
N SER A 127 5.18 -5.61 14.53
CA SER A 127 5.84 -6.76 13.92
C SER A 127 6.22 -6.47 12.46
N LEU A 128 7.19 -7.22 11.92
CA LEU A 128 7.71 -7.02 10.55
C LEU A 128 6.75 -7.47 9.44
N ASP A 129 5.69 -8.18 9.78
CA ASP A 129 4.60 -8.56 8.89
C ASP A 129 3.63 -7.41 8.59
N CYS A 130 3.70 -6.32 9.38
CA CYS A 130 2.93 -5.12 9.10
C CYS A 130 3.46 -4.41 7.84
N ILE A 131 2.54 -3.93 7.00
CA ILE A 131 2.84 -3.13 5.81
C ILE A 131 2.32 -1.70 5.99
N ILE A 132 2.94 -0.74 5.32
CA ILE A 132 2.36 0.61 5.23
C ILE A 132 1.12 0.56 4.35
N GLY A 133 0.01 1.13 4.84
CA GLY A 133 -1.26 1.20 4.11
C GLY A 133 -1.22 2.22 2.98
N ASN A 134 -0.64 1.84 1.86
CA ASN A 134 -0.55 2.64 0.63
C ASN A 134 -0.93 1.81 -0.60
N TRP A 135 -1.09 2.46 -1.76
CA TRP A 135 -1.61 1.82 -2.97
C TRP A 135 -0.55 1.53 -4.03
N TRP A 136 0.69 1.89 -3.82
CA TRP A 136 1.77 1.49 -4.73
C TRP A 136 2.22 0.04 -4.48
N ASN A 137 2.14 -0.43 -3.24
CA ASN A 137 2.71 -1.71 -2.82
C ASN A 137 1.65 -2.82 -2.76
N HIS A 138 1.61 -3.67 -3.77
CA HIS A 138 0.64 -4.77 -3.86
C HIS A 138 0.77 -5.83 -2.76
N LYS A 139 1.84 -5.83 -1.92
CA LYS A 139 1.92 -6.70 -0.74
C LYS A 139 0.76 -6.47 0.24
N ILE A 140 0.11 -5.30 0.19
CA ILE A 140 -1.08 -5.04 1.00
C ILE A 140 -2.19 -6.08 0.76
N LEU A 141 -2.22 -6.70 -0.43
CA LEU A 141 -3.17 -7.76 -0.80
C LEU A 141 -2.82 -9.13 -0.19
N LYS A 142 -1.70 -9.23 0.54
CA LYS A 142 -1.22 -10.47 1.19
C LYS A 142 -0.94 -10.28 2.68
N SER A 143 -1.12 -9.07 3.20
CA SER A 143 -0.91 -8.75 4.61
C SER A 143 -2.22 -8.75 5.37
N ASP A 144 -2.20 -9.24 6.60
CA ASP A 144 -3.32 -9.19 7.55
C ASP A 144 -3.25 -7.97 8.48
N LYS A 145 -2.19 -7.15 8.37
CA LYS A 145 -1.97 -5.95 9.19
C LYS A 145 -1.37 -4.82 8.38
N GLN A 146 -1.90 -3.63 8.57
CA GLN A 146 -1.35 -2.42 7.99
C GLN A 146 -1.12 -1.32 9.03
N ILE A 147 -0.09 -0.50 8.81
CA ILE A 147 0.21 0.70 9.57
C ILE A 147 -0.36 1.88 8.79
N SER A 148 -1.24 2.65 9.43
CA SER A 148 -1.82 3.86 8.83
C SER A 148 -0.71 4.89 8.52
N PRO A 149 -0.56 5.33 7.26
CA PRO A 149 0.40 6.36 6.90
C PRO A 149 0.07 7.73 7.48
N LEU A 150 -1.18 7.94 7.90
CA LEU A 150 -1.63 9.20 8.51
C LEU A 150 -1.28 9.30 9.99
N SER A 151 -1.34 8.19 10.73
CA SER A 151 -1.39 8.27 12.20
C SER A 151 -0.50 7.27 12.92
N GLY A 152 0.06 6.28 12.20
CA GLY A 152 0.85 5.20 12.76
C GLY A 152 0.04 4.07 13.41
N SER A 153 -1.29 4.19 13.49
CA SER A 153 -2.12 3.13 14.09
C SER A 153 -2.05 1.84 13.28
N ILE A 154 -1.95 0.72 13.99
CA ILE A 154 -1.96 -0.61 13.38
C ILE A 154 -3.41 -1.03 13.18
N LYS A 155 -3.73 -1.53 11.99
CA LYS A 155 -5.06 -1.99 11.61
C LYS A 155 -4.98 -3.41 11.10
N GLU A 156 -5.72 -4.31 11.71
CA GLU A 156 -5.89 -5.67 11.23
C GLU A 156 -6.95 -5.71 10.12
N GLN A 157 -6.68 -6.54 9.12
CA GLN A 157 -7.53 -6.67 7.93
C GLN A 157 -7.73 -8.12 7.52
N ILE A 158 -8.82 -8.34 6.81
CA ILE A 158 -9.09 -9.55 6.05
C ILE A 158 -9.00 -9.17 4.58
N VAL A 159 -8.21 -9.93 3.83
CA VAL A 159 -8.08 -9.81 2.38
C VAL A 159 -8.74 -11.00 1.74
N SER A 160 -9.70 -10.77 0.86
CA SER A 160 -10.41 -11.81 0.13
C SER A 160 -10.29 -11.60 -1.37
N PHE A 161 -9.92 -12.64 -2.11
CA PHE A 161 -9.98 -12.63 -3.56
C PHE A 161 -11.44 -12.78 -4.00
N VAL A 162 -11.92 -11.84 -4.82
CA VAL A 162 -13.29 -11.81 -5.32
C VAL A 162 -13.41 -12.51 -6.67
N GLY A 163 -12.45 -12.24 -7.56
CA GLY A 163 -12.46 -12.82 -8.91
C GLY A 163 -11.50 -12.11 -9.86
N LYS A 164 -11.61 -12.47 -11.14
CA LYS A 164 -10.92 -11.79 -12.23
C LYS A 164 -11.94 -11.05 -13.07
N GLU A 165 -11.66 -9.80 -13.38
CA GLU A 165 -12.54 -8.98 -14.21
C GLU A 165 -11.76 -8.02 -15.09
N LYS A 166 -12.43 -7.54 -16.15
CA LYS A 166 -11.89 -6.52 -17.02
C LYS A 166 -12.37 -5.15 -16.55
N ILE A 167 -11.45 -4.21 -16.41
CA ILE A 167 -11.77 -2.81 -16.13
C ILE A 167 -11.19 -1.92 -17.22
N ILE A 168 -11.81 -0.77 -17.44
CA ILE A 168 -11.35 0.23 -18.39
C ILE A 168 -10.83 1.43 -17.61
N ILE A 169 -9.57 1.82 -17.85
CA ILE A 169 -8.94 3.01 -17.32
C ILE A 169 -8.30 3.77 -18.48
N ASN A 170 -8.61 5.04 -18.63
CA ASN A 170 -8.08 5.92 -19.67
C ASN A 170 -8.22 5.29 -21.09
N ASN A 171 -9.41 4.75 -21.39
CA ASN A 171 -9.75 4.06 -22.64
C ASN A 171 -8.92 2.79 -22.93
N LYS A 172 -8.22 2.25 -21.95
CA LYS A 172 -7.46 1.02 -22.05
C LYS A 172 -8.06 -0.06 -21.17
N GLU A 173 -8.29 -1.25 -21.76
CA GLU A 173 -8.78 -2.42 -21.05
C GLU A 173 -7.64 -3.13 -20.31
N TYR A 174 -7.89 -3.50 -19.06
CA TYR A 174 -7.00 -4.28 -18.22
C TYR A 174 -7.73 -5.49 -17.64
N LEU A 175 -7.13 -6.67 -17.76
CA LEU A 175 -7.56 -7.84 -17.00
C LEU A 175 -6.94 -7.73 -15.61
N THR A 176 -7.78 -7.68 -14.59
CA THR A 176 -7.38 -7.48 -13.20
C THR A 176 -7.83 -8.63 -12.30
N GLU A 177 -7.17 -8.75 -11.17
CA GLU A 177 -7.63 -9.50 -10.01
C GLU A 177 -8.27 -8.55 -9.03
N HIS A 178 -9.54 -8.82 -8.66
CA HIS A 178 -10.29 -8.02 -7.71
C HIS A 178 -10.17 -8.62 -6.32
N PHE A 179 -9.85 -7.76 -5.36
CA PHE A 179 -9.73 -8.11 -3.94
C PHE A 179 -10.61 -7.23 -3.10
N LYS A 180 -11.09 -7.77 -1.98
CA LYS A 180 -11.79 -7.06 -0.93
C LYS A 180 -10.89 -6.97 0.31
N LEU A 181 -10.66 -5.76 0.83
CA LEU A 181 -9.92 -5.53 2.06
C LEU A 181 -10.86 -4.94 3.10
N LYS A 182 -11.10 -5.65 4.20
CA LYS A 182 -11.99 -5.21 5.29
C LYS A 182 -11.27 -5.19 6.63
N SER A 183 -11.71 -4.31 7.52
CA SER A 183 -11.34 -4.37 8.93
C SER A 183 -11.68 -5.74 9.49
N LYS A 184 -10.71 -6.41 10.15
CA LYS A 184 -10.90 -7.72 10.77
C LYS A 184 -11.83 -7.66 12.00
N ASN A 185 -11.71 -6.59 12.78
CA ASN A 185 -12.57 -6.38 13.95
C ASN A 185 -13.88 -5.72 13.53
N GLU A 186 -14.96 -6.51 13.56
CA GLU A 186 -16.32 -6.06 13.21
C GLU A 186 -16.96 -5.17 14.26
N ASN A 187 -16.43 -5.14 15.49
CA ASN A 187 -16.93 -4.32 16.58
C ASN A 187 -16.36 -2.90 16.61
N LEU A 188 -15.51 -2.54 15.63
CA LEU A 188 -15.02 -1.17 15.53
C LEU A 188 -16.19 -0.21 15.22
N PRO A 189 -16.13 1.04 15.73
CA PRO A 189 -17.00 2.10 15.25
C PRO A 189 -16.93 2.27 13.74
N GLU A 190 -18.05 2.58 13.09
CA GLU A 190 -18.14 2.69 11.62
C GLU A 190 -17.15 3.70 11.04
N ASP A 191 -16.85 4.77 11.75
CA ASP A 191 -15.85 5.77 11.34
C ASP A 191 -14.41 5.23 11.35
N LYS A 192 -14.14 4.14 12.07
CA LYS A 192 -12.83 3.47 12.17
C LYS A 192 -12.69 2.25 11.28
N LYS A 193 -13.80 1.70 10.79
CA LYS A 193 -13.79 0.59 9.83
C LYS A 193 -13.35 1.06 8.46
N PHE A 194 -12.79 0.14 7.71
CA PHE A 194 -12.56 0.29 6.27
C PHE A 194 -13.06 -0.94 5.52
N ASP A 195 -13.47 -0.71 4.30
CA ASP A 195 -13.95 -1.70 3.36
C ASP A 195 -13.59 -1.21 1.96
N PHE A 196 -12.50 -1.76 1.40
CA PHE A 196 -11.95 -1.37 0.11
C PHE A 196 -12.15 -2.46 -0.92
N ASP A 197 -12.51 -2.08 -2.11
CA ASP A 197 -12.37 -2.87 -3.32
C ASP A 197 -11.08 -2.48 -4.03
N VAL A 198 -10.24 -3.45 -4.41
CA VAL A 198 -8.92 -3.22 -4.99
C VAL A 198 -8.75 -4.04 -6.27
N TRP A 199 -8.44 -3.38 -7.37
CA TRP A 199 -8.16 -4.00 -8.66
C TRP A 199 -6.65 -3.97 -8.94
N TYR A 200 -6.08 -5.15 -8.97
CA TYR A 200 -4.67 -5.40 -9.15
C TYR A 200 -4.39 -6.00 -10.53
N ASN A 201 -3.38 -5.49 -11.22
CA ASN A 201 -2.93 -6.06 -12.48
C ASN A 201 -1.68 -6.93 -12.24
N PRO A 202 -1.79 -8.27 -12.38
CA PRO A 202 -0.66 -9.18 -12.14
C PRO A 202 0.45 -9.10 -13.20
N LYS A 203 0.19 -8.49 -14.37
CA LYS A 203 1.20 -8.36 -15.43
C LYS A 203 2.30 -7.36 -15.09
N ASN A 204 1.94 -6.27 -14.41
CA ASN A 204 2.88 -5.20 -14.05
C ASN A 204 2.98 -4.96 -12.53
N ASN A 205 2.30 -5.79 -11.73
CA ASN A 205 2.25 -5.69 -10.27
C ASN A 205 1.72 -4.36 -9.72
N LEU A 206 0.84 -3.69 -10.48
CA LEU A 206 0.26 -2.42 -10.08
C LEU A 206 -1.18 -2.59 -9.55
N ILE A 207 -1.50 -1.85 -8.50
CA ILE A 207 -2.88 -1.56 -8.12
C ILE A 207 -3.36 -0.46 -9.06
N LEU A 208 -4.40 -0.77 -9.84
CA LEU A 208 -4.91 0.15 -10.86
C LEU A 208 -6.05 1.00 -10.33
N LYS A 209 -6.82 0.44 -9.41
CA LYS A 209 -8.00 1.09 -8.85
C LYS A 209 -8.24 0.61 -7.43
N VAL A 210 -8.66 1.54 -6.59
CA VAL A 210 -9.17 1.25 -5.24
C VAL A 210 -10.44 2.04 -5.07
N SER A 211 -11.52 1.42 -4.57
CA SER A 211 -12.75 2.13 -4.27
C SER A 211 -13.28 1.81 -2.87
N TYR A 212 -14.01 2.74 -2.31
CA TYR A 212 -14.74 2.58 -1.06
C TYR A 212 -15.87 3.58 -0.96
N SER A 213 -16.90 3.24 -0.17
CA SER A 213 -18.06 4.10 0.07
C SER A 213 -18.07 4.56 1.52
N LYS A 214 -17.89 5.85 1.73
CA LYS A 214 -17.98 6.51 3.04
C LYS A 214 -18.28 7.98 2.85
N MET A 215 -19.50 8.42 3.15
CA MET A 215 -19.96 9.79 2.88
C MET A 215 -19.73 10.19 1.40
N GLY A 216 -20.08 9.27 0.48
CA GLY A 216 -19.84 9.36 -0.96
C GLY A 216 -18.98 8.20 -1.45
N ASN A 217 -18.88 8.06 -2.77
CA ASN A 217 -18.08 7.03 -3.41
C ASN A 217 -16.70 7.60 -3.72
N TRP A 218 -15.68 6.96 -3.17
CA TRP A 218 -14.28 7.36 -3.34
C TRP A 218 -13.56 6.37 -4.23
N GLU A 219 -12.63 6.89 -5.00
CA GLU A 219 -11.78 6.09 -5.86
C GLU A 219 -10.37 6.68 -5.93
N TYR A 220 -9.35 5.81 -5.84
CA TYR A 220 -8.00 6.07 -6.33
C TYR A 220 -7.87 5.32 -7.64
N ARG A 221 -7.52 5.99 -8.70
CA ARG A 221 -7.44 5.41 -10.04
C ARG A 221 -6.12 5.75 -10.70
N LEU A 222 -5.45 4.73 -11.23
CA LEU A 222 -4.20 4.92 -11.98
C LEU A 222 -4.45 5.90 -13.14
N ASN A 223 -3.70 6.98 -13.16
CA ASN A 223 -3.67 7.93 -14.26
C ASN A 223 -2.51 7.59 -15.20
N ASN A 224 -1.28 7.48 -14.66
CA ASN A 224 -0.08 7.19 -15.44
C ASN A 224 0.96 6.45 -14.60
N PHE A 225 1.89 5.77 -15.26
CA PHE A 225 3.11 5.24 -14.64
C PHE A 225 4.26 5.21 -15.65
N GLU A 226 5.48 5.40 -15.16
CA GLU A 226 6.73 5.43 -15.93
C GLU A 226 7.79 4.52 -15.29
#